data_dfab7f5529eba220d1b8f3417a6c4a56
#
_entry.id   dfab7f5529eba220d1b8f3417a6c4a56
#
_cell.length_a   1.000
_cell.length_b   1.000
_cell.length_c   1.000
_cell.angle_alpha   90.00
_cell.angle_beta   90.00
_cell.angle_gamma   90.00
#
_symmetry.space_group_name_H-M   'P 1'
#
loop_
_entity.id
_entity.type
_entity.pdbx_description
1 polymer ?
#
loop_
_entity_poly.entity_id
_entity_poly.type
_entity_poly.pdbx_seq_one_letter_code
_entity_poly.pdbx_strand_id
1 'polypeptide(L)'
;MFYKLLGFFYYLFIINIILINLIIGSEIKGQYYFDCPCPHIIAHQGASLDLPPNTIEAFQLALDHGADIIELDIWRSMDGVWVVIHDRNLLRITGVNKDITQMSFDEIQSLDAAYNFSDSSGNYLYRDKGYKIPSLEEVLKNFKNEKINIEIKDNRKLGLSDLVELIKKYQMQQKTLFVSFYYSVIKEFRKVSKNQIATAASKSDIMRMIYFGKLPWYKIPFDAFQMPFYSKKVERYGLKKSDWVDRMQSKGLEVHYWTVDNYKDMKKAFSIGASGVITNRPKVAYELLVQLGKR
;
A
#
# COMPACT_ATOMS: atom_id res chain seq x y z
N MET A 1 -57.57 -4.51 -18.76
CA MET A 1 -56.51 -3.59 -19.20
C MET A 1 -55.80 -2.90 -18.03
N PHE A 2 -56.52 -2.42 -17.02
CA PHE A 2 -55.99 -1.70 -15.85
C PHE A 2 -54.96 -2.50 -15.00
N TYR A 3 -55.26 -3.77 -14.69
CA TYR A 3 -54.34 -4.63 -13.90
C TYR A 3 -53.01 -4.96 -14.59
N LYS A 4 -52.95 -5.00 -15.92
CA LYS A 4 -51.68 -5.22 -16.65
C LYS A 4 -50.78 -3.98 -16.60
N LEU A 5 -51.39 -2.78 -16.59
CA LEU A 5 -50.69 -1.51 -16.47
C LEU A 5 -50.09 -1.33 -15.06
N LEU A 6 -50.83 -1.70 -14.02
CA LEU A 6 -50.37 -1.63 -12.62
C LEU A 6 -49.18 -2.58 -12.39
N GLY A 7 -49.24 -3.79 -12.95
CA GLY A 7 -48.12 -4.77 -12.85
C GLY A 7 -46.87 -4.27 -13.56
N PHE A 8 -47.00 -3.58 -14.70
CA PHE A 8 -45.86 -3.02 -15.43
C PHE A 8 -45.17 -1.88 -14.65
N PHE A 9 -45.96 -0.97 -14.03
CA PHE A 9 -45.39 0.09 -13.18
C PHE A 9 -44.74 -0.45 -11.90
N TYR A 10 -45.30 -1.48 -11.29
CA TYR A 10 -44.70 -2.16 -10.13
C TYR A 10 -43.36 -2.84 -10.51
N TYR A 11 -43.28 -3.44 -11.67
CA TYR A 11 -42.02 -4.10 -12.17
C TYR A 11 -40.94 -3.03 -12.48
N LEU A 12 -41.32 -1.91 -13.10
CA LEU A 12 -40.43 -0.77 -13.32
C LEU A 12 -39.95 -0.13 -12.00
N PHE A 13 -40.81 -0.07 -11.01
CA PHE A 13 -40.45 0.45 -9.67
C PHE A 13 -39.44 -0.46 -8.95
N ILE A 14 -39.65 -1.78 -9.00
CA ILE A 14 -38.69 -2.76 -8.45
C ILE A 14 -37.35 -2.70 -9.19
N ILE A 15 -37.37 -2.63 -10.52
CA ILE A 15 -36.13 -2.50 -11.32
C ILE A 15 -35.38 -1.22 -10.95
N ASN A 16 -36.08 -0.08 -10.79
CA ASN A 16 -35.47 1.18 -10.35
C ASN A 16 -34.90 1.08 -8.94
N ILE A 17 -35.58 0.44 -7.99
CA ILE A 17 -35.06 0.20 -6.63
C ILE A 17 -33.79 -0.69 -6.68
N ILE A 18 -33.80 -1.74 -7.51
CA ILE A 18 -32.63 -2.63 -7.69
C ILE A 18 -31.48 -1.88 -8.34
N LEU A 19 -31.74 -1.05 -9.37
CA LEU A 19 -30.74 -0.20 -10.02
C LEU A 19 -30.18 0.87 -9.08
N ILE A 20 -31.03 1.51 -8.30
CA ILE A 20 -30.63 2.49 -7.28
C ILE A 20 -29.79 1.84 -6.19
N ASN A 21 -30.17 0.64 -5.70
CA ASN A 21 -29.37 -0.09 -4.74
C ASN A 21 -28.04 -0.61 -5.34
N LEU A 22 -27.99 -0.94 -6.64
CA LEU A 22 -26.76 -1.27 -7.35
C LEU A 22 -25.86 -0.04 -7.56
N ILE A 23 -26.42 1.14 -7.71
CA ILE A 23 -25.69 2.41 -7.87
C ILE A 23 -25.23 2.95 -6.50
N ILE A 24 -26.09 2.87 -5.47
CA ILE A 24 -25.76 3.33 -4.10
C ILE A 24 -24.85 2.32 -3.37
N GLY A 25 -24.89 1.03 -3.75
CA GLY A 25 -24.08 -0.03 -3.13
C GLY A 25 -22.70 -0.26 -3.73
N SER A 26 -22.33 0.42 -4.81
CA SER A 26 -20.96 0.37 -5.33
C SER A 26 -20.13 1.48 -4.70
N GLU A 27 -19.72 1.32 -3.45
CA GLU A 27 -18.55 2.07 -2.97
C GLU A 27 -17.43 1.85 -3.99
N ILE A 28 -16.92 2.94 -4.56
CA ILE A 28 -15.78 2.87 -5.47
C ILE A 28 -14.62 2.27 -4.67
N LYS A 29 -14.10 1.15 -5.13
CA LYS A 29 -13.01 0.42 -4.50
C LYS A 29 -11.83 1.36 -4.22
N GLY A 30 -11.40 1.44 -2.96
CA GLY A 30 -10.28 2.27 -2.55
C GLY A 30 -10.54 3.78 -2.62
N GLN A 31 -11.78 4.24 -2.83
CA GLN A 31 -12.08 5.67 -2.93
C GLN A 31 -11.50 6.46 -1.76
N TYR A 32 -11.71 5.99 -0.54
CA TYR A 32 -11.18 6.67 0.64
C TYR A 32 -9.64 6.61 0.72
N TYR A 33 -9.02 5.51 0.26
CA TYR A 33 -7.55 5.40 0.23
C TYR A 33 -6.91 6.48 -0.63
N PHE A 34 -7.52 6.78 -1.79
CA PHE A 34 -7.03 7.79 -2.73
C PHE A 34 -7.58 9.20 -2.46
N ASP A 35 -8.50 9.35 -1.52
CA ASP A 35 -9.09 10.63 -1.10
C ASP A 35 -8.17 11.33 -0.09
N CYS A 36 -7.07 11.87 -0.56
CA CYS A 36 -6.18 12.74 0.19
C CYS A 36 -5.50 13.75 -0.76
N PRO A 37 -4.93 14.85 -0.24
CA PRO A 37 -4.28 15.85 -1.09
C PRO A 37 -3.17 15.23 -1.94
N CYS A 38 -3.26 15.36 -3.28
CA CYS A 38 -2.20 14.93 -4.17
C CYS A 38 -1.15 16.06 -4.35
N PRO A 39 0.14 15.68 -4.44
CA PRO A 39 0.72 14.33 -4.41
C PRO A 39 0.78 13.74 -2.99
N HIS A 40 0.56 12.42 -2.87
CA HIS A 40 0.62 11.70 -1.62
C HIS A 40 2.07 11.54 -1.10
N ILE A 41 2.24 11.64 0.21
CA ILE A 41 3.47 11.28 0.91
C ILE A 41 3.24 9.90 1.54
N ILE A 42 3.89 8.87 1.01
CA ILE A 42 3.79 7.49 1.47
C ILE A 42 5.08 7.15 2.23
N ALA A 43 4.99 6.95 3.53
CA ALA A 43 6.15 6.76 4.40
C ALA A 43 6.60 5.30 4.36
N HIS A 44 7.70 5.02 3.64
CA HIS A 44 8.30 3.70 3.45
C HIS A 44 8.81 3.11 4.76
N GLN A 45 8.13 2.08 5.26
CA GLN A 45 8.39 1.46 6.56
C GLN A 45 8.32 2.46 7.74
N GLY A 46 7.49 3.52 7.59
CA GLY A 46 7.42 4.65 8.51
C GLY A 46 8.48 5.72 8.24
N ALA A 47 8.87 6.47 9.27
CA ALA A 47 10.01 7.39 9.24
C ALA A 47 11.34 6.62 9.39
N SER A 48 11.62 5.71 8.45
CA SER A 48 12.61 4.64 8.57
C SER A 48 14.07 5.07 8.54
N LEU A 49 14.37 6.35 8.28
CA LEU A 49 15.72 6.90 8.48
C LEU A 49 15.91 7.52 9.87
N ASP A 50 14.81 7.81 10.57
CA ASP A 50 14.85 8.48 11.88
C ASP A 50 14.63 7.46 13.02
N LEU A 51 13.81 6.42 12.78
CA LEU A 51 13.50 5.36 13.75
C LEU A 51 13.58 3.97 13.11
N PRO A 52 13.72 2.90 13.93
CA PRO A 52 13.75 1.52 13.44
C PRO A 52 12.56 1.22 12.51
N PRO A 53 12.80 0.76 11.26
CA PRO A 53 11.77 0.60 10.25
C PRO A 53 10.75 -0.47 10.63
N ASN A 54 9.50 -0.30 10.14
CA ASN A 54 8.39 -1.23 10.39
C ASN A 54 8.03 -1.37 11.89
N THR A 55 8.24 -0.32 12.70
CA THR A 55 7.81 -0.24 14.11
C THR A 55 6.64 0.73 14.29
N ILE A 56 5.88 0.56 15.37
CA ILE A 56 4.76 1.45 15.72
C ILE A 56 5.25 2.90 15.86
N GLU A 57 6.41 3.09 16.49
CA GLU A 57 7.02 4.41 16.71
C GLU A 57 7.44 5.07 15.38
N ALA A 58 7.98 4.30 14.44
CA ALA A 58 8.35 4.82 13.12
C ALA A 58 7.11 5.23 12.31
N PHE A 59 6.00 4.51 12.45
CA PHE A 59 4.73 4.87 11.79
C PHE A 59 4.14 6.14 12.41
N GLN A 60 4.13 6.26 13.74
CA GLN A 60 3.65 7.47 14.40
C GLN A 60 4.47 8.68 14.00
N LEU A 61 5.80 8.57 14.05
CA LEU A 61 6.69 9.67 13.65
C LEU A 61 6.49 10.06 12.17
N ALA A 62 6.19 9.11 11.30
CA ALA A 62 5.91 9.41 9.90
C ALA A 62 4.66 10.28 9.74
N LEU A 63 3.60 9.99 10.49
CA LEU A 63 2.37 10.80 10.52
C LEU A 63 2.65 12.18 11.09
N ASP A 64 3.42 12.27 12.18
CA ASP A 64 3.83 13.54 12.80
C ASP A 64 4.69 14.39 11.82
N HIS A 65 5.40 13.75 10.91
CA HIS A 65 6.16 14.37 9.82
C HIS A 65 5.31 14.71 8.59
N GLY A 66 3.98 14.52 8.65
CA GLY A 66 3.04 14.90 7.60
C GLY A 66 2.90 13.86 6.49
N ALA A 67 3.18 12.59 6.74
CA ALA A 67 2.83 11.51 5.81
C ALA A 67 1.30 11.35 5.69
N ASP A 68 0.81 11.11 4.49
CA ASP A 68 -0.60 10.84 4.21
C ASP A 68 -0.93 9.35 4.35
N ILE A 69 0.07 8.48 4.15
CA ILE A 69 -0.09 7.03 4.06
C ILE A 69 1.12 6.37 4.72
N ILE A 70 0.89 5.41 5.59
CA ILE A 70 1.91 4.51 6.13
C ILE A 70 2.15 3.39 5.12
N GLU A 71 3.41 3.11 4.80
CA GLU A 71 3.77 1.91 4.04
C GLU A 71 4.49 0.92 4.93
N LEU A 72 4.18 -0.38 4.76
CA LEU A 72 4.75 -1.46 5.54
C LEU A 72 4.81 -2.78 4.76
N ASP A 73 5.67 -3.68 5.23
CA ASP A 73 5.90 -5.00 4.67
C ASP A 73 5.38 -6.09 5.59
N ILE A 74 4.80 -7.17 5.04
CA ILE A 74 4.32 -8.28 5.85
C ILE A 74 4.83 -9.65 5.40
N TRP A 75 5.18 -10.46 6.40
CA TRP A 75 5.44 -11.90 6.30
C TRP A 75 4.51 -12.69 7.21
N ARG A 76 4.31 -13.97 6.93
CA ARG A 76 3.56 -14.86 7.79
C ARG A 76 4.50 -15.72 8.63
N SER A 77 4.37 -15.66 9.97
CA SER A 77 5.11 -16.48 10.95
C SER A 77 4.76 -17.97 10.85
N MET A 78 5.47 -18.80 11.59
CA MET A 78 5.23 -20.26 11.68
C MET A 78 3.82 -20.56 12.20
N ASP A 79 3.36 -19.84 13.21
CA ASP A 79 2.05 -20.00 13.85
C ASP A 79 0.92 -19.20 13.15
N GLY A 80 1.23 -18.59 11.99
CA GLY A 80 0.23 -18.01 11.11
C GLY A 80 -0.10 -16.55 11.35
N VAL A 81 0.62 -15.84 12.20
CA VAL A 81 0.45 -14.40 12.43
C VAL A 81 1.07 -13.61 11.28
N TRP A 82 0.40 -12.55 10.81
CA TRP A 82 0.97 -11.58 9.88
C TRP A 82 1.85 -10.59 10.65
N VAL A 83 3.16 -10.64 10.40
CA VAL A 83 4.19 -9.88 11.10
C VAL A 83 4.71 -8.78 10.20
N VAL A 84 4.89 -7.58 10.77
CA VAL A 84 5.30 -6.40 10.01
C VAL A 84 6.82 -6.29 10.01
N ILE A 85 7.45 -6.70 8.92
CA ILE A 85 8.90 -6.70 8.71
C ILE A 85 9.24 -6.90 7.23
N HIS A 86 10.33 -6.28 6.77
CA HIS A 86 10.76 -6.37 5.37
C HIS A 86 11.42 -7.71 5.03
N ASP A 87 12.38 -8.14 5.84
CA ASP A 87 13.25 -9.28 5.52
C ASP A 87 12.66 -10.59 6.03
N ARG A 88 12.79 -11.63 5.21
CA ARG A 88 12.46 -12.99 5.62
C ARG A 88 13.39 -13.51 6.70
N ASN A 89 14.69 -13.24 6.59
CA ASN A 89 15.69 -13.59 7.60
C ASN A 89 15.92 -12.39 8.53
N LEU A 90 15.89 -12.63 9.83
CA LEU A 90 15.90 -11.57 10.85
C LEU A 90 17.29 -11.01 11.15
N LEU A 91 18.36 -11.57 10.56
CA LEU A 91 19.75 -11.21 10.87
C LEU A 91 20.04 -9.71 10.74
N ARG A 92 19.58 -9.10 9.63
CA ARG A 92 19.85 -7.68 9.34
C ARG A 92 19.22 -6.74 10.37
N ILE A 93 18.05 -7.09 10.89
CA ILE A 93 17.27 -6.23 11.80
C ILE A 93 17.66 -6.51 13.25
N THR A 94 17.66 -7.79 13.65
CA THR A 94 17.73 -8.20 15.07
C THR A 94 19.06 -8.85 15.45
N GLY A 95 19.96 -9.10 14.50
CA GLY A 95 21.20 -9.88 14.75
C GLY A 95 20.98 -11.40 14.82
N VAL A 96 19.73 -11.88 14.77
CA VAL A 96 19.37 -13.29 14.86
C VAL A 96 19.25 -13.92 13.48
N ASN A 97 20.11 -14.87 13.15
CA ASN A 97 20.08 -15.57 11.87
C ASN A 97 19.01 -16.69 11.88
N LYS A 98 17.75 -16.30 11.76
CA LYS A 98 16.61 -17.23 11.70
C LYS A 98 15.56 -16.70 10.72
N ASP A 99 14.89 -17.64 10.04
CA ASP A 99 13.81 -17.33 9.09
C ASP A 99 12.51 -17.10 9.88
N ILE A 100 11.82 -16.01 9.60
CA ILE A 100 10.54 -15.64 10.24
C ILE A 100 9.49 -16.75 10.09
N THR A 101 9.53 -17.50 9.00
CA THR A 101 8.58 -18.60 8.75
C THR A 101 8.84 -19.86 9.61
N GLN A 102 9.91 -19.85 10.39
CA GLN A 102 10.33 -20.90 11.31
C GLN A 102 10.20 -20.48 12.79
N MET A 103 9.60 -19.33 13.05
CA MET A 103 9.42 -18.77 14.39
C MET A 103 7.96 -18.50 14.67
N SER A 104 7.54 -18.68 15.93
CA SER A 104 6.26 -18.17 16.42
C SER A 104 6.31 -16.65 16.55
N PHE A 105 5.13 -16.01 16.59
CA PHE A 105 5.08 -14.57 16.76
C PHE A 105 5.66 -14.12 18.12
N ASP A 106 5.44 -14.88 19.19
CA ASP A 106 5.99 -14.61 20.52
C ASP A 106 7.54 -14.60 20.49
N GLU A 107 8.14 -15.58 19.81
CA GLU A 107 9.61 -15.60 19.60
C GLU A 107 10.09 -14.37 18.84
N ILE A 108 9.38 -13.97 17.78
CA ILE A 108 9.74 -12.80 16.95
C ILE A 108 9.59 -11.52 17.77
N GLN A 109 8.48 -11.35 18.49
CA GLN A 109 8.20 -10.17 19.31
C GLN A 109 9.16 -10.03 20.50
N SER A 110 9.81 -11.12 20.95
CA SER A 110 10.85 -11.07 21.98
C SER A 110 12.13 -10.38 21.51
N LEU A 111 12.37 -10.30 20.20
CA LEU A 111 13.57 -9.72 19.62
C LEU A 111 13.51 -8.17 19.64
N ASP A 112 14.71 -7.56 19.63
CA ASP A 112 14.86 -6.10 19.52
C ASP A 112 14.84 -5.69 18.04
N ALA A 113 13.80 -4.96 17.63
CA ALA A 113 13.67 -4.41 16.29
C ALA A 113 14.71 -3.32 15.97
N ALA A 114 15.35 -2.75 16.98
CA ALA A 114 16.35 -1.70 16.86
C ALA A 114 17.80 -2.21 16.95
N TYR A 115 18.00 -3.51 17.14
CA TYR A 115 19.34 -4.08 17.46
C TYR A 115 20.42 -3.64 16.48
N ASN A 116 20.17 -3.68 15.18
CA ASN A 116 21.10 -3.27 14.13
C ASN A 116 20.75 -1.93 13.47
N PHE A 117 19.78 -1.18 14.02
CA PHE A 117 19.47 0.14 13.53
C PHE A 117 20.49 1.16 14.04
N SER A 118 21.18 1.82 13.12
CA SER A 118 22.15 2.88 13.44
C SER A 118 21.73 4.22 12.85
N ASP A 119 22.06 5.30 13.52
CA ASP A 119 21.95 6.65 13.00
C ASP A 119 22.96 6.91 11.86
N SER A 120 22.91 8.11 11.27
CA SER A 120 23.85 8.51 10.20
C SER A 120 25.33 8.55 10.63
N SER A 121 25.59 8.54 11.93
CA SER A 121 26.94 8.52 12.52
C SER A 121 27.40 7.10 12.90
N GLY A 122 26.54 6.08 12.68
CA GLY A 122 26.83 4.68 13.01
C GLY A 122 26.57 4.32 14.47
N ASN A 123 25.86 5.16 15.26
CA ASN A 123 25.53 4.86 16.64
C ASN A 123 24.23 4.08 16.75
N TYR A 124 24.18 3.11 17.67
CA TYR A 124 23.01 2.26 17.93
C TYR A 124 22.16 2.84 19.08
N LEU A 125 21.63 4.06 18.91
CA LEU A 125 20.95 4.83 19.95
C LEU A 125 19.67 4.17 20.46
N TYR A 126 19.02 3.35 19.64
CA TYR A 126 17.72 2.72 19.93
C TYR A 126 17.82 1.25 20.37
N ARG A 127 19.02 0.65 20.35
CA ARG A 127 19.24 -0.72 20.81
C ARG A 127 18.85 -0.84 22.28
N ASP A 128 18.16 -1.95 22.61
CA ASP A 128 17.67 -2.27 23.96
C ASP A 128 16.73 -1.20 24.58
N LYS A 129 16.08 -0.38 23.72
CA LYS A 129 15.09 0.61 24.15
C LYS A 129 13.64 0.13 24.06
N GLY A 130 13.41 -1.16 23.79
CA GLY A 130 12.10 -1.77 23.80
C GLY A 130 11.35 -1.72 22.47
N TYR A 131 12.00 -1.37 21.36
CA TYR A 131 11.40 -1.42 20.03
C TYR A 131 11.05 -2.86 19.65
N LYS A 132 9.82 -3.10 19.23
CA LYS A 132 9.30 -4.42 18.91
C LYS A 132 8.94 -4.55 17.45
N ILE A 133 9.02 -5.78 16.94
CA ILE A 133 8.46 -6.16 15.63
C ILE A 133 6.97 -6.39 15.85
N PRO A 134 6.07 -5.55 15.29
CA PRO A 134 4.64 -5.68 15.54
C PRO A 134 3.99 -6.71 14.63
N SER A 135 2.83 -7.23 15.04
CA SER A 135 1.88 -7.88 14.14
C SER A 135 1.14 -6.83 13.30
N LEU A 136 0.61 -7.26 12.14
CA LEU A 136 -0.29 -6.41 11.36
C LEU A 136 -1.54 -6.03 12.17
N GLU A 137 -2.04 -6.93 13.02
CA GLU A 137 -3.19 -6.66 13.87
C GLU A 137 -2.94 -5.50 14.84
N GLU A 138 -1.75 -5.45 15.47
CA GLU A 138 -1.34 -4.33 16.32
C GLU A 138 -1.28 -3.02 15.53
N VAL A 139 -0.74 -3.04 14.30
CA VAL A 139 -0.72 -1.85 13.44
C VAL A 139 -2.13 -1.38 13.09
N LEU A 140 -3.00 -2.28 12.63
CA LEU A 140 -4.40 -1.95 12.29
C LEU A 140 -5.18 -1.41 13.49
N LYS A 141 -4.90 -1.89 14.70
CA LYS A 141 -5.52 -1.41 15.94
C LYS A 141 -5.06 0.00 16.30
N ASN A 142 -3.75 0.28 16.21
CA ASN A 142 -3.18 1.59 16.56
C ASN A 142 -3.51 2.66 15.50
N PHE A 143 -3.56 2.29 14.22
CA PHE A 143 -3.72 3.21 13.08
C PHE A 143 -5.03 3.01 12.31
N LYS A 144 -6.12 2.64 13.00
CA LYS A 144 -7.44 2.36 12.40
C LYS A 144 -8.05 3.51 11.60
N ASN A 145 -7.60 4.74 11.84
CA ASN A 145 -8.07 5.93 11.13
C ASN A 145 -7.18 6.30 9.94
N GLU A 146 -5.99 5.72 9.85
CA GLU A 146 -4.97 6.07 8.87
C GLU A 146 -5.06 5.21 7.62
N LYS A 147 -4.41 5.64 6.55
CA LYS A 147 -4.29 4.91 5.30
C LYS A 147 -3.00 4.09 5.32
N ILE A 148 -3.10 2.85 4.89
CA ILE A 148 -1.96 1.93 4.96
C ILE A 148 -1.73 1.23 3.61
N ASN A 149 -0.51 1.34 3.10
CA ASN A 149 0.01 0.59 1.96
C ASN A 149 0.72 -0.67 2.46
N ILE A 150 0.27 -1.85 2.08
CA ILE A 150 0.73 -3.13 2.64
C ILE A 150 1.38 -3.97 1.53
N GLU A 151 2.69 -4.20 1.63
CA GLU A 151 3.37 -5.13 0.74
C GLU A 151 3.37 -6.56 1.29
N ILE A 152 2.74 -7.49 0.57
CA ILE A 152 2.81 -8.92 0.88
C ILE A 152 4.11 -9.48 0.30
N LYS A 153 5.10 -9.72 1.17
CA LYS A 153 6.42 -10.30 0.83
C LYS A 153 6.37 -11.83 0.73
N ASP A 154 5.42 -12.46 1.42
CA ASP A 154 5.27 -13.91 1.43
C ASP A 154 4.72 -14.43 0.08
N ASN A 155 5.48 -15.29 -0.57
CA ASN A 155 5.12 -15.85 -1.88
C ASN A 155 4.31 -17.16 -1.81
N ARG A 156 4.08 -17.69 -0.61
CA ARG A 156 3.44 -19.00 -0.37
C ARG A 156 1.92 -18.98 -0.58
N LYS A 157 1.28 -17.82 -0.66
CA LYS A 157 -0.19 -17.60 -0.73
C LYS A 157 -0.96 -18.17 0.48
N LEU A 158 -0.29 -18.46 1.57
CA LEU A 158 -0.92 -18.98 2.79
C LEU A 158 -1.59 -17.85 3.56
N GLY A 159 -2.80 -18.10 4.09
CA GLY A 159 -3.51 -17.17 4.96
C GLY A 159 -4.03 -15.90 4.30
N LEU A 160 -4.13 -15.82 2.97
CA LEU A 160 -4.67 -14.63 2.29
C LEU A 160 -6.15 -14.38 2.63
N SER A 161 -6.93 -15.44 2.89
CA SER A 161 -8.31 -15.30 3.38
C SER A 161 -8.33 -14.72 4.79
N ASP A 162 -7.44 -15.21 5.68
CA ASP A 162 -7.32 -14.71 7.06
C ASP A 162 -6.89 -13.24 7.06
N LEU A 163 -6.00 -12.84 6.12
CA LEU A 163 -5.60 -11.46 5.93
C LEU A 163 -6.80 -10.57 5.55
N VAL A 164 -7.63 -11.02 4.63
CA VAL A 164 -8.84 -10.28 4.23
C VAL A 164 -9.82 -10.15 5.41
N GLU A 165 -10.02 -11.22 6.19
CA GLU A 165 -10.89 -11.17 7.37
C GLU A 165 -10.31 -10.25 8.45
N LEU A 166 -8.99 -10.21 8.63
CA LEU A 166 -8.33 -9.26 9.53
C LEU A 166 -8.59 -7.81 9.13
N ILE A 167 -8.45 -7.48 7.83
CA ILE A 167 -8.76 -6.15 7.29
C ILE A 167 -10.23 -5.77 7.52
N LYS A 168 -11.16 -6.72 7.33
CA LYS A 168 -12.59 -6.51 7.58
C LYS A 168 -12.90 -6.30 9.07
N LYS A 169 -12.27 -7.08 9.95
CA LYS A 169 -12.41 -6.97 11.41
C LYS A 169 -12.15 -5.54 11.90
N TYR A 170 -11.16 -4.87 11.32
CA TYR A 170 -10.80 -3.50 11.66
C TYR A 170 -11.44 -2.44 10.74
N GLN A 171 -12.34 -2.83 9.81
CA GLN A 171 -13.04 -1.95 8.87
C GLN A 171 -12.07 -1.11 7.99
N MET A 172 -10.94 -1.73 7.61
CA MET A 172 -9.86 -1.08 6.87
C MET A 172 -9.92 -1.29 5.34
N GLN A 173 -10.99 -1.90 4.80
CA GLN A 173 -11.09 -2.25 3.37
C GLN A 173 -10.89 -1.05 2.44
N GLN A 174 -11.45 0.11 2.82
CA GLN A 174 -11.34 1.35 2.05
C GLN A 174 -10.10 2.19 2.39
N LYS A 175 -9.36 1.80 3.44
CA LYS A 175 -8.17 2.51 3.93
C LYS A 175 -6.87 1.80 3.59
N THR A 176 -6.93 0.63 2.97
CA THR A 176 -5.74 -0.17 2.64
C THR A 176 -5.57 -0.36 1.15
N LEU A 177 -4.32 -0.34 0.71
CA LEU A 177 -3.89 -0.76 -0.61
C LEU A 177 -2.87 -1.88 -0.47
N PHE A 178 -3.08 -2.98 -1.20
CA PHE A 178 -2.18 -4.12 -1.17
C PHE A 178 -1.31 -4.20 -2.42
N VAL A 179 -0.04 -4.53 -2.21
CA VAL A 179 0.93 -4.76 -3.28
C VAL A 179 1.68 -6.07 -3.04
N SER A 180 2.14 -6.70 -4.10
CA SER A 180 3.12 -7.78 -4.04
C SER A 180 3.90 -7.84 -5.35
N PHE A 181 5.20 -8.09 -5.27
CA PHE A 181 6.03 -8.38 -6.45
C PHE A 181 5.63 -9.70 -7.12
N TYR A 182 5.01 -10.62 -6.36
CA TYR A 182 4.57 -11.91 -6.85
C TYR A 182 3.17 -11.81 -7.45
N TYR A 183 3.07 -11.85 -8.79
CA TYR A 183 1.79 -11.81 -9.49
C TYR A 183 0.79 -12.85 -9.00
N SER A 184 1.27 -14.06 -8.69
CA SER A 184 0.41 -15.15 -8.19
C SER A 184 -0.23 -14.83 -6.83
N VAL A 185 0.46 -14.08 -5.97
CA VAL A 185 -0.03 -13.66 -4.65
C VAL A 185 -1.08 -12.57 -4.80
N ILE A 186 -0.76 -11.49 -5.53
CA ILE A 186 -1.70 -10.38 -5.67
C ILE A 186 -2.96 -10.78 -6.48
N LYS A 187 -2.81 -11.68 -7.45
CA LYS A 187 -3.94 -12.26 -8.18
C LYS A 187 -4.87 -13.04 -7.26
N GLU A 188 -4.31 -13.90 -6.39
CA GLU A 188 -5.12 -14.65 -5.41
C GLU A 188 -5.73 -13.74 -4.36
N PHE A 189 -4.99 -12.73 -3.87
CA PHE A 189 -5.53 -11.71 -2.95
C PHE A 189 -6.75 -10.99 -3.57
N ARG A 190 -6.67 -10.55 -4.81
CA ARG A 190 -7.81 -9.94 -5.53
C ARG A 190 -9.02 -10.88 -5.58
N LYS A 191 -8.78 -12.17 -5.79
CA LYS A 191 -9.85 -13.19 -5.82
C LYS A 191 -10.50 -13.36 -4.44
N VAL A 192 -9.72 -13.58 -3.37
CA VAL A 192 -10.26 -13.82 -2.03
C VAL A 192 -10.89 -12.57 -1.43
N SER A 193 -10.39 -11.38 -1.74
CA SER A 193 -11.01 -10.10 -1.36
C SER A 193 -12.22 -9.73 -2.25
N LYS A 194 -12.57 -10.56 -3.24
CA LYS A 194 -13.62 -10.27 -4.24
C LYS A 194 -13.44 -8.91 -4.92
N ASN A 195 -12.19 -8.47 -5.11
CA ASN A 195 -11.83 -7.14 -5.60
C ASN A 195 -12.41 -5.96 -4.78
N GLN A 196 -12.70 -6.14 -3.50
CA GLN A 196 -13.26 -5.09 -2.63
C GLN A 196 -12.19 -4.21 -1.98
N ILE A 197 -10.91 -4.62 -2.04
CA ILE A 197 -9.77 -3.89 -1.47
C ILE A 197 -8.86 -3.44 -2.60
N ALA A 198 -8.36 -2.20 -2.52
CA ALA A 198 -7.47 -1.64 -3.52
C ALA A 198 -6.15 -2.42 -3.64
N THR A 199 -5.62 -2.51 -4.86
CA THR A 199 -4.35 -3.20 -5.12
C THR A 199 -3.47 -2.42 -6.08
N ALA A 200 -2.15 -2.49 -5.88
CA ALA A 200 -1.21 -1.98 -6.88
C ALA A 200 -0.85 -3.05 -7.93
N ALA A 201 -0.33 -2.57 -9.05
CA ALA A 201 0.13 -3.40 -10.16
C ALA A 201 1.36 -4.22 -9.77
N SER A 202 1.33 -5.53 -9.97
CA SER A 202 2.54 -6.35 -9.98
C SER A 202 3.39 -6.08 -11.23
N LYS A 203 4.62 -6.55 -11.24
CA LYS A 203 5.50 -6.46 -12.41
C LYS A 203 4.85 -7.04 -13.68
N SER A 204 4.12 -8.16 -13.57
CA SER A 204 3.40 -8.77 -14.69
C SER A 204 2.21 -7.92 -15.13
N ASP A 205 1.52 -7.25 -14.21
CA ASP A 205 0.44 -6.32 -14.55
C ASP A 205 0.96 -5.12 -15.33
N ILE A 206 2.10 -4.54 -14.90
CA ILE A 206 2.76 -3.42 -15.61
C ILE A 206 3.08 -3.83 -17.05
N MET A 207 3.69 -5.00 -17.24
CA MET A 207 4.02 -5.49 -18.59
C MET A 207 2.77 -5.71 -19.45
N ARG A 208 1.71 -6.31 -18.90
CA ARG A 208 0.42 -6.46 -19.59
C ARG A 208 -0.19 -5.12 -19.97
N MET A 209 -0.12 -4.13 -19.06
CA MET A 209 -0.61 -2.79 -19.34
C MET A 209 0.16 -2.10 -20.47
N ILE A 210 1.49 -2.28 -20.55
CA ILE A 210 2.33 -1.74 -21.64
C ILE A 210 1.90 -2.34 -22.98
N TYR A 211 1.70 -3.67 -23.06
CA TYR A 211 1.40 -4.35 -24.32
C TYR A 211 -0.09 -4.30 -24.69
N PHE A 212 -0.99 -4.42 -23.74
CA PHE A 212 -2.42 -4.61 -23.98
C PHE A 212 -3.29 -3.46 -23.51
N GLY A 213 -2.76 -2.50 -22.73
CA GLY A 213 -3.54 -1.43 -22.11
C GLY A 213 -4.21 -0.43 -23.07
N LYS A 214 -3.88 -0.51 -24.37
CA LYS A 214 -4.56 0.26 -25.43
C LYS A 214 -5.76 -0.50 -26.05
N LEU A 215 -5.88 -1.79 -25.77
CA LEU A 215 -6.91 -2.62 -26.36
C LEU A 215 -8.24 -2.43 -25.60
N PRO A 216 -9.36 -2.26 -26.31
CA PRO A 216 -10.63 -1.89 -25.68
C PRO A 216 -11.21 -2.99 -24.76
N TRP A 217 -10.81 -4.24 -24.97
CA TRP A 217 -11.23 -5.37 -24.14
C TRP A 217 -10.35 -5.62 -22.93
N TYR A 218 -9.18 -4.92 -22.78
CA TYR A 218 -8.30 -5.12 -21.64
C TYR A 218 -8.88 -4.47 -20.38
N LYS A 219 -9.28 -5.31 -19.42
CA LYS A 219 -9.75 -4.86 -18.10
C LYS A 219 -8.56 -4.71 -17.16
N ILE A 220 -8.41 -3.54 -16.57
CA ILE A 220 -7.33 -3.22 -15.63
C ILE A 220 -7.72 -3.79 -14.25
N PRO A 221 -6.93 -4.71 -13.67
CA PRO A 221 -7.30 -5.38 -12.42
C PRO A 221 -6.73 -4.72 -11.15
N PHE A 222 -6.14 -3.54 -11.27
CA PHE A 222 -5.44 -2.83 -10.18
C PHE A 222 -5.79 -1.35 -10.19
N ASP A 223 -5.44 -0.64 -9.12
CA ASP A 223 -5.85 0.73 -8.87
C ASP A 223 -4.66 1.71 -8.88
N ALA A 224 -3.44 1.21 -8.67
CA ALA A 224 -2.23 2.05 -8.65
C ALA A 224 -1.03 1.37 -9.32
N PHE A 225 -0.13 2.19 -9.85
CA PHE A 225 1.23 1.80 -10.17
C PHE A 225 2.16 2.22 -9.03
N GLN A 226 3.03 1.30 -8.58
CA GLN A 226 4.13 1.60 -7.68
C GLN A 226 5.43 1.14 -8.32
N MET A 227 6.26 2.08 -8.76
CA MET A 227 7.40 1.80 -9.64
C MET A 227 8.71 2.37 -9.10
N PRO A 228 9.84 1.64 -9.29
CA PRO A 228 11.14 2.14 -8.86
C PRO A 228 11.58 3.35 -9.68
N PHE A 229 11.81 4.49 -9.02
CA PHE A 229 12.18 5.76 -9.67
C PHE A 229 13.48 5.66 -10.46
N TYR A 230 14.48 4.92 -9.96
CA TYR A 230 15.81 4.79 -10.55
C TYR A 230 15.96 3.63 -11.54
N SER A 231 14.87 2.96 -11.91
CA SER A 231 14.94 1.80 -12.80
C SER A 231 15.15 2.18 -14.26
N LYS A 232 16.22 1.66 -14.87
CA LYS A 232 16.48 1.77 -16.31
C LYS A 232 15.33 1.21 -17.17
N LYS A 233 14.56 0.21 -16.66
CA LYS A 233 13.39 -0.33 -17.36
C LYS A 233 12.23 0.66 -17.35
N VAL A 234 11.94 1.28 -16.19
CA VAL A 234 10.91 2.32 -16.07
C VAL A 234 11.22 3.47 -17.01
N GLU A 235 12.48 3.85 -17.13
CA GLU A 235 12.95 4.90 -18.05
C GLU A 235 12.83 4.49 -19.52
N ARG A 236 13.30 3.29 -19.89
CA ARG A 236 13.22 2.73 -21.25
C ARG A 236 11.79 2.67 -21.78
N TYR A 237 10.82 2.29 -20.94
CA TYR A 237 9.41 2.22 -21.33
C TYR A 237 8.69 3.56 -21.24
N GLY A 238 9.39 4.65 -20.88
CA GLY A 238 8.82 5.99 -20.77
C GLY A 238 7.82 6.16 -19.64
N LEU A 239 7.88 5.31 -18.60
CA LEU A 239 6.93 5.31 -17.48
C LEU A 239 7.20 6.45 -16.47
N LYS A 240 8.20 7.30 -16.71
CA LYS A 240 8.51 8.55 -15.98
C LYS A 240 8.28 9.80 -16.85
N LYS A 241 7.42 9.73 -17.84
CA LYS A 241 7.04 10.88 -18.67
C LYS A 241 5.67 11.40 -18.22
N SER A 242 5.49 12.72 -18.21
CA SER A 242 4.23 13.36 -17.79
C SER A 242 3.04 12.86 -18.59
N ASP A 243 3.17 12.79 -19.92
CA ASP A 243 2.11 12.30 -20.80
C ASP A 243 1.68 10.85 -20.54
N TRP A 244 2.61 10.02 -20.05
CA TRP A 244 2.26 8.67 -19.61
C TRP A 244 1.52 8.70 -18.27
N VAL A 245 1.99 9.49 -17.29
CA VAL A 245 1.36 9.66 -15.99
C VAL A 245 -0.07 10.19 -16.17
N ASP A 246 -0.24 11.28 -16.92
CA ASP A 246 -1.56 11.89 -17.20
C ASP A 246 -2.52 10.88 -17.83
N ARG A 247 -2.02 10.06 -18.77
CA ARG A 247 -2.82 9.01 -19.42
C ARG A 247 -3.22 7.90 -18.45
N MET A 248 -2.40 7.56 -17.43
CA MET A 248 -2.79 6.57 -16.44
C MET A 248 -3.83 7.16 -15.47
N GLN A 249 -3.61 8.39 -15.05
CA GLN A 249 -4.56 9.11 -14.17
C GLN A 249 -5.92 9.34 -14.86
N SER A 250 -5.94 9.64 -16.17
CA SER A 250 -7.20 9.74 -16.94
C SER A 250 -7.98 8.42 -17.03
N LYS A 251 -7.35 7.28 -16.68
CA LYS A 251 -7.98 5.97 -16.53
C LYS A 251 -8.38 5.65 -15.08
N GLY A 252 -8.24 6.60 -14.16
CA GLY A 252 -8.50 6.42 -12.73
C GLY A 252 -7.41 5.64 -11.99
N LEU A 253 -6.17 5.63 -12.50
CA LEU A 253 -5.06 4.92 -11.89
C LEU A 253 -4.08 5.89 -11.24
N GLU A 254 -3.68 5.59 -10.00
CA GLU A 254 -2.63 6.33 -9.31
C GLU A 254 -1.23 5.91 -9.78
N VAL A 255 -0.28 6.84 -9.75
CA VAL A 255 1.12 6.59 -10.14
C VAL A 255 2.05 7.04 -9.01
N HIS A 256 2.63 6.06 -8.32
CA HIS A 256 3.58 6.29 -7.23
C HIS A 256 4.98 5.82 -7.63
N TYR A 257 6.00 6.52 -7.15
CA TYR A 257 7.40 6.12 -7.34
C TYR A 257 8.09 5.85 -6.01
N TRP A 258 8.93 4.79 -5.97
CA TRP A 258 9.73 4.37 -4.80
C TRP A 258 11.18 4.11 -5.15
N THR A 259 12.15 4.08 -4.24
CA THR A 259 12.12 4.87 -3.02
C THR A 259 12.76 6.20 -3.35
N VAL A 260 12.09 7.31 -3.10
CA VAL A 260 12.53 8.64 -3.52
C VAL A 260 12.88 9.47 -2.28
N ASP A 261 14.17 9.58 -1.95
CA ASP A 261 14.62 10.14 -0.67
C ASP A 261 15.31 11.51 -0.80
N ASN A 262 15.76 11.89 -1.99
CA ASN A 262 16.41 13.18 -2.15
C ASN A 262 15.43 14.24 -2.70
N TYR A 263 15.62 15.46 -2.27
CA TYR A 263 14.79 16.61 -2.62
C TYR A 263 14.62 16.83 -4.12
N LYS A 264 15.72 16.72 -4.90
CA LYS A 264 15.71 16.94 -6.35
C LYS A 264 14.83 15.91 -7.09
N ASP A 265 14.91 14.66 -6.66
CA ASP A 265 14.16 13.59 -7.31
C ASP A 265 12.68 13.58 -6.86
N MET A 266 12.39 13.95 -5.61
CA MET A 266 11.02 14.23 -5.15
C MET A 266 10.39 15.34 -6.01
N LYS A 267 11.10 16.47 -6.17
CA LYS A 267 10.65 17.59 -7.02
C LYS A 267 10.42 17.14 -8.45
N LYS A 268 11.31 16.30 -9.01
CA LYS A 268 11.16 15.74 -10.35
C LYS A 268 9.95 14.82 -10.44
N ALA A 269 9.74 13.93 -9.48
CA ALA A 269 8.56 13.04 -9.44
C ALA A 269 7.26 13.86 -9.40
N PHE A 270 7.19 14.90 -8.58
CA PHE A 270 6.02 15.78 -8.54
C PHE A 270 5.84 16.61 -9.81
N SER A 271 6.92 17.05 -10.45
CA SER A 271 6.85 17.84 -11.69
C SER A 271 6.36 17.06 -12.91
N ILE A 272 6.54 15.75 -12.94
CA ILE A 272 5.98 14.87 -13.98
C ILE A 272 4.55 14.40 -13.68
N GLY A 273 3.93 14.93 -12.61
CA GLY A 273 2.54 14.62 -12.26
C GLY A 273 2.34 13.37 -11.41
N ALA A 274 3.40 12.81 -10.77
CA ALA A 274 3.23 11.65 -9.91
C ALA A 274 2.13 11.89 -8.87
N SER A 275 1.24 10.91 -8.69
CA SER A 275 0.21 10.95 -7.66
C SER A 275 0.78 10.85 -6.24
N GLY A 276 1.99 10.32 -6.10
CA GLY A 276 2.69 10.27 -4.82
C GLY A 276 4.12 9.71 -4.92
N VAL A 277 4.84 9.86 -3.82
CA VAL A 277 6.16 9.26 -3.62
C VAL A 277 6.17 8.38 -2.38
N ILE A 278 6.84 7.23 -2.48
CA ILE A 278 7.16 6.35 -1.36
C ILE A 278 8.58 6.70 -0.94
N THR A 279 8.76 7.15 0.32
CA THR A 279 10.00 7.74 0.80
C THR A 279 10.32 7.36 2.24
N ASN A 280 11.62 7.25 2.55
CA ASN A 280 12.13 7.12 3.92
C ASN A 280 12.18 8.47 4.66
N ARG A 281 11.89 9.59 3.96
CA ARG A 281 12.00 10.97 4.48
C ARG A 281 10.67 11.73 4.34
N PRO A 282 9.61 11.33 5.04
CA PRO A 282 8.30 11.97 4.90
C PRO A 282 8.35 13.46 5.21
N LYS A 283 9.13 13.89 6.20
CA LYS A 283 9.31 15.30 6.55
C LYS A 283 9.86 16.14 5.39
N VAL A 284 10.88 15.64 4.68
CA VAL A 284 11.46 16.34 3.52
C VAL A 284 10.44 16.46 2.38
N ALA A 285 9.65 15.41 2.16
CA ALA A 285 8.57 15.44 1.16
C ALA A 285 7.48 16.45 1.54
N TYR A 286 7.08 16.52 2.80
CA TYR A 286 6.11 17.49 3.31
C TYR A 286 6.61 18.94 3.15
N GLU A 287 7.83 19.25 3.60
CA GLU A 287 8.45 20.57 3.46
C GLU A 287 8.53 21.01 1.99
N LEU A 288 8.85 20.08 1.07
CA LEU A 288 8.84 20.36 -0.36
C LEU A 288 7.44 20.70 -0.86
N LEU A 289 6.39 19.95 -0.45
CA LEU A 289 5.02 20.23 -0.87
C LEU A 289 4.50 21.57 -0.34
N VAL A 290 4.89 21.96 0.89
CA VAL A 290 4.62 23.30 1.43
C VAL A 290 5.26 24.38 0.55
N GLN A 291 6.54 24.23 0.20
CA GLN A 291 7.24 25.17 -0.69
C GLN A 291 6.62 25.27 -2.09
N LEU A 292 5.99 24.20 -2.58
CA LEU A 292 5.29 24.16 -3.86
C LEU A 292 3.84 24.66 -3.78
N GLY A 293 3.37 25.07 -2.61
CA GLY A 293 1.98 25.51 -2.37
C GLY A 293 0.95 24.36 -2.54
N LYS A 294 1.35 23.14 -2.25
CA LYS A 294 0.51 21.93 -2.36
C LYS A 294 0.11 21.35 -0.99
N ARG A 295 0.51 22.02 0.09
CA ARG A 295 0.14 21.77 1.49
C ARG A 295 -0.06 23.09 2.19
#